data_c2b5ff7c78feb337e7809f634ca56472
#
_entry.id   c2b5ff7c78feb337e7809f634ca56472
#
_cell.length_a   1.000
_cell.length_b   1.000
_cell.length_c   1.000
_cell.angle_alpha   90.00
_cell.angle_beta   90.00
_cell.angle_gamma   90.00
#
_symmetry.space_group_name_H-M   'P 1'
#
loop_
_entity.id
_entity.type
_entity.pdbx_description
1 polymer ?
#
loop_
_entity_poly.entity_id
_entity_poly.type
_entity_poly.pdbx_seq_one_letter_code
_entity_poly.pdbx_strand_id
1 'polypeptide(L)'
;AISVAADVADPDDVEKMFARAQLELGNIGGLVNNAGILELQTDFAGIDLPRLRRILETNVIGAFNCMQAGIKRMSVLHGGNGGSIVNVSSVAARTGAPHEYVDYAASKGALDAMTAGVAREVAAEGIRVNTVRPGFIYTDMHAEGGEPGRVDRLVSQIPLQRGGKAEDVAKAIVWLLSDKASYA
;
A
#
# COMPACT_ATOMS: atom_id res chain seq x y z
N ALA A 1 15.76 12.78 7.41
CA ALA A 1 15.29 11.54 6.77
C ALA A 1 16.40 10.49 6.81
N ILE A 2 16.04 9.23 6.96
CA ILE A 2 16.94 8.08 6.90
C ILE A 2 16.44 7.11 5.84
N SER A 3 17.32 6.25 5.36
CA SER A 3 17.00 5.12 4.48
C SER A 3 17.41 3.82 5.17
N VAL A 4 16.53 2.83 5.15
CA VAL A 4 16.77 1.49 5.70
C VAL A 4 16.37 0.47 4.65
N ALA A 5 17.31 -0.37 4.23
CA ALA A 5 17.01 -1.50 3.35
C ALA A 5 16.30 -2.60 4.18
N ALA A 6 15.16 -3.07 3.71
CA ALA A 6 14.40 -4.14 4.36
C ALA A 6 13.52 -4.84 3.32
N ASP A 7 13.37 -6.15 3.46
CA ASP A 7 12.28 -6.88 2.82
C ASP A 7 11.03 -6.81 3.71
N VAL A 8 9.97 -6.17 3.23
CA VAL A 8 8.73 -6.05 4.00
C VAL A 8 8.05 -7.41 4.23
N ALA A 9 8.33 -8.41 3.41
CA ALA A 9 7.83 -9.77 3.61
C ALA A 9 8.54 -10.51 4.76
N ASP A 10 9.74 -10.07 5.14
CA ASP A 10 10.47 -10.61 6.29
C ASP A 10 10.11 -9.83 7.58
N PRO A 11 9.45 -10.46 8.58
CA PRO A 11 9.07 -9.78 9.81
C PRO A 11 10.26 -9.28 10.64
N ASP A 12 11.43 -9.96 10.57
CA ASP A 12 12.62 -9.53 11.30
C ASP A 12 13.23 -8.27 10.67
N ASP A 13 13.21 -8.16 9.36
CA ASP A 13 13.64 -6.95 8.66
C ASP A 13 12.71 -5.77 8.93
N VAL A 14 11.40 -6.03 8.94
CA VAL A 14 10.40 -5.02 9.32
C VAL A 14 10.66 -4.53 10.75
N GLU A 15 10.87 -5.44 11.72
CA GLU A 15 11.13 -5.06 13.10
C GLU A 15 12.41 -4.23 13.24
N LYS A 16 13.51 -4.62 12.57
CA LYS A 16 14.76 -3.83 12.51
C LYS A 16 14.55 -2.45 11.91
N MET A 17 13.80 -2.36 10.81
CA MET A 17 13.47 -1.09 10.13
C MET A 17 12.72 -0.15 11.07
N PHE A 18 11.68 -0.63 11.76
CA PHE A 18 10.91 0.19 12.69
C PHE A 18 11.73 0.58 13.92
N ALA A 19 12.53 -0.33 14.48
CA ALA A 19 13.42 -0.03 15.60
C ALA A 19 14.45 1.06 15.23
N ARG A 20 15.02 0.97 14.03
CA ARG A 20 15.94 1.99 13.51
C ARG A 20 15.26 3.33 13.30
N ALA A 21 14.05 3.34 12.73
CA ALA A 21 13.29 4.57 12.54
C ALA A 21 12.95 5.24 13.88
N GLN A 22 12.54 4.47 14.88
CA GLN A 22 12.22 4.97 16.21
C GLN A 22 13.46 5.54 16.94
N LEU A 23 14.60 4.88 16.81
CA LEU A 23 15.86 5.34 17.39
C LEU A 23 16.32 6.68 16.81
N GLU A 24 16.20 6.84 15.49
CA GLU A 24 16.76 8.01 14.77
C GLU A 24 15.78 9.19 14.66
N LEU A 25 14.49 8.90 14.60
CA LEU A 25 13.45 9.91 14.31
C LEU A 25 12.47 10.12 15.46
N GLY A 26 12.54 9.30 16.51
CA GLY A 26 11.60 9.37 17.64
C GLY A 26 10.31 8.59 17.39
N ASN A 27 9.23 8.98 18.06
CA ASN A 27 7.96 8.27 18.01
C ASN A 27 7.37 8.22 16.60
N ILE A 28 6.92 7.04 16.22
CA ILE A 28 6.28 6.80 14.94
C ILE A 28 4.79 7.15 15.07
N GLY A 29 4.34 8.15 14.32
CA GLY A 29 2.95 8.60 14.28
C GLY A 29 2.27 8.37 12.90
N GLY A 30 3.01 7.92 11.90
CA GLY A 30 2.49 7.68 10.56
C GLY A 30 3.16 6.50 9.87
N LEU A 31 2.38 5.73 9.11
CA LEU A 31 2.86 4.63 8.28
C LEU A 31 2.21 4.72 6.90
N VAL A 32 3.01 4.58 5.85
CA VAL A 32 2.53 4.41 4.47
C VAL A 32 3.00 3.05 3.96
N ASN A 33 2.08 2.13 3.75
CA ASN A 33 2.35 0.87 3.07
C ASN A 33 2.23 1.10 1.56
N ASN A 34 3.34 1.43 0.94
CA ASN A 34 3.45 1.68 -0.50
C ASN A 34 4.17 0.55 -1.25
N ALA A 35 5.01 -0.23 -0.57
CA ALA A 35 5.71 -1.35 -1.19
C ALA A 35 4.72 -2.29 -1.90
N GLY A 36 5.02 -2.64 -3.12
CA GLY A 36 4.17 -3.51 -3.91
C GLY A 36 4.76 -3.76 -5.29
N ILE A 37 4.52 -4.96 -5.79
CA ILE A 37 4.98 -5.42 -7.09
C ILE A 37 3.80 -5.87 -7.95
N LEU A 38 4.00 -5.87 -9.24
CA LEU A 38 3.23 -6.60 -10.22
C LEU A 38 4.21 -7.30 -11.17
N GLU A 39 3.72 -8.21 -11.99
CA GLU A 39 4.53 -8.92 -12.99
C GLU A 39 3.98 -8.67 -14.39
N LEU A 40 4.57 -9.28 -15.40
CA LEU A 40 4.15 -9.11 -16.80
C LEU A 40 2.67 -9.45 -17.00
N GLN A 41 2.02 -8.75 -17.90
CA GLN A 41 0.62 -9.01 -18.27
C GLN A 41 0.43 -10.45 -18.73
N THR A 42 -0.62 -11.09 -18.23
CA THR A 42 -1.01 -12.43 -18.67
C THR A 42 -2.48 -12.71 -18.38
N ASP A 43 -3.06 -13.66 -19.11
CA ASP A 43 -4.36 -14.23 -18.79
C ASP A 43 -4.29 -15.02 -17.47
N PHE A 44 -5.42 -15.12 -16.78
CA PHE A 44 -5.52 -15.84 -15.51
C PHE A 44 -4.98 -17.29 -15.59
N ALA A 45 -5.24 -17.97 -16.68
CA ALA A 45 -4.75 -19.34 -16.91
C ALA A 45 -3.21 -19.43 -17.04
N GLY A 46 -2.53 -18.32 -17.33
CA GLY A 46 -1.07 -18.25 -17.41
C GLY A 46 -0.39 -17.88 -16.07
N ILE A 47 -1.16 -17.60 -15.03
CA ILE A 47 -0.61 -17.26 -13.71
C ILE A 47 -0.21 -18.54 -12.98
N ASP A 48 1.08 -18.72 -12.72
CA ASP A 48 1.58 -19.84 -11.93
C ASP A 48 1.59 -19.53 -10.42
N LEU A 49 1.66 -20.58 -9.60
CA LEU A 49 1.70 -20.43 -8.13
C LEU A 49 2.93 -19.69 -7.61
N PRO A 50 4.14 -19.90 -8.13
CA PRO A 50 5.31 -19.11 -7.72
C PRO A 50 5.11 -17.60 -7.91
N ARG A 51 4.58 -17.17 -9.05
CA ARG A 51 4.23 -15.77 -9.32
C ARG A 51 3.18 -15.24 -8.34
N LEU A 52 2.08 -15.96 -8.15
CA LEU A 52 1.04 -15.58 -7.19
C LEU A 52 1.61 -15.42 -5.78
N ARG A 53 2.49 -16.35 -5.35
CA ARG A 53 3.13 -16.28 -4.03
C ARG A 53 3.97 -15.02 -3.88
N ARG A 54 4.85 -14.71 -4.84
CA ARG A 54 5.69 -13.49 -4.76
C ARG A 54 4.85 -12.21 -4.63
N ILE A 55 3.77 -12.12 -5.41
CA ILE A 55 2.86 -10.96 -5.33
C ILE A 55 2.18 -10.88 -3.98
N LEU A 56 1.69 -11.99 -3.43
CA LEU A 56 1.04 -12.01 -2.12
C LEU A 56 2.03 -11.74 -0.98
N GLU A 57 3.24 -12.28 -1.05
CA GLU A 57 4.30 -12.04 -0.05
C GLU A 57 4.60 -10.54 0.07
N THR A 58 4.89 -9.87 -1.03
CA THR A 58 5.20 -8.43 -0.97
C THR A 58 3.97 -7.59 -0.66
N ASN A 59 2.89 -7.77 -1.44
CA ASN A 59 1.76 -6.83 -1.42
C ASN A 59 0.81 -7.02 -0.24
N VAL A 60 0.75 -8.23 0.32
CA VAL A 60 -0.18 -8.59 1.40
C VAL A 60 0.56 -8.84 2.70
N ILE A 61 1.47 -9.82 2.72
CA ILE A 61 2.23 -10.17 3.93
C ILE A 61 3.12 -9.01 4.35
N GLY A 62 3.78 -8.34 3.40
CA GLY A 62 4.59 -7.16 3.70
C GLY A 62 3.78 -6.03 4.36
N ALA A 63 2.62 -5.70 3.81
CA ALA A 63 1.75 -4.69 4.42
C ALA A 63 1.21 -5.13 5.80
N PHE A 64 0.89 -6.42 5.97
CA PHE A 64 0.47 -7.01 7.24
C PHE A 64 1.56 -6.84 8.31
N ASN A 65 2.80 -7.25 8.01
CA ASN A 65 3.93 -7.12 8.92
C ASN A 65 4.16 -5.66 9.35
N CYS A 66 4.17 -4.74 8.37
CA CYS A 66 4.34 -3.32 8.65
C CYS A 66 3.19 -2.74 9.49
N MET A 67 1.94 -3.13 9.22
CA MET A 67 0.80 -2.72 10.05
C MET A 67 0.94 -3.21 11.48
N GLN A 68 1.27 -4.49 11.70
CA GLN A 68 1.49 -5.02 13.05
C GLN A 68 2.59 -4.27 13.80
N ALA A 69 3.74 -4.05 13.16
CA ALA A 69 4.86 -3.34 13.76
C ALA A 69 4.52 -1.88 14.08
N GLY A 70 3.78 -1.21 13.18
CA GLY A 70 3.31 0.16 13.36
C GLY A 70 2.29 0.29 14.48
N ILE A 71 1.28 -0.57 14.52
CA ILE A 71 0.23 -0.57 15.56
C ILE A 71 0.85 -0.75 16.94
N LYS A 72 1.76 -1.70 17.13
CA LYS A 72 2.47 -1.93 18.41
C LYS A 72 3.15 -0.66 18.94
N ARG A 73 3.58 0.24 18.06
CA ARG A 73 4.31 1.48 18.41
C ARG A 73 3.41 2.71 18.53
N MET A 74 2.29 2.73 17.80
CA MET A 74 1.36 3.86 17.79
C MET A 74 0.28 3.75 18.85
N SER A 75 -0.16 2.53 19.20
CA SER A 75 -1.29 2.29 20.09
C SER A 75 -1.12 2.95 21.44
N VAL A 76 -2.12 3.72 21.85
CA VAL A 76 -2.14 4.35 23.20
C VAL A 76 -2.21 3.30 24.30
N LEU A 77 -2.70 2.10 24.03
CA LEU A 77 -2.71 0.98 24.98
C LEU A 77 -1.32 0.41 25.24
N HIS A 78 -0.38 0.65 24.33
CA HIS A 78 1.02 0.23 24.44
C HIS A 78 1.98 1.39 24.70
N GLY A 79 1.45 2.56 25.13
CA GLY A 79 2.27 3.74 25.45
C GLY A 79 2.64 4.59 24.23
N GLY A 80 2.05 4.35 23.08
CA GLY A 80 2.15 5.22 21.90
C GLY A 80 1.25 6.45 22.02
N ASN A 81 1.31 7.31 21.01
CA ASN A 81 0.55 8.57 20.97
C ASN A 81 -0.60 8.55 19.96
N GLY A 82 -1.01 7.37 19.51
CA GLY A 82 -1.90 7.24 18.35
C GLY A 82 -1.17 7.47 17.03
N GLY A 83 -1.91 7.52 15.93
CA GLY A 83 -1.32 7.77 14.63
C GLY A 83 -2.24 7.51 13.45
N SER A 84 -1.65 7.45 12.27
CA SER A 84 -2.40 7.19 11.03
C SER A 84 -1.63 6.23 10.11
N ILE A 85 -2.34 5.25 9.58
CA ILE A 85 -1.82 4.29 8.60
C ILE A 85 -2.54 4.51 7.27
N VAL A 86 -1.79 4.59 6.18
CA VAL A 86 -2.35 4.68 4.82
C VAL A 86 -1.79 3.54 3.98
N ASN A 87 -2.69 2.69 3.51
CA ASN A 87 -2.36 1.59 2.61
C ASN A 87 -2.57 2.00 1.15
N VAL A 88 -1.56 1.83 0.31
CA VAL A 88 -1.65 2.13 -1.13
C VAL A 88 -2.17 0.88 -1.85
N SER A 89 -3.48 0.86 -2.05
CA SER A 89 -4.18 -0.14 -2.84
C SER A 89 -4.13 0.21 -4.33
N SER A 90 -5.17 -0.09 -5.09
CA SER A 90 -5.29 0.20 -6.52
C SER A 90 -6.75 0.18 -6.95
N VAL A 91 -7.09 0.89 -8.02
CA VAL A 91 -8.36 0.70 -8.73
C VAL A 91 -8.52 -0.74 -9.20
N ALA A 92 -7.43 -1.47 -9.44
CA ALA A 92 -7.44 -2.88 -9.80
C ALA A 92 -8.19 -3.76 -8.78
N ALA A 93 -8.17 -3.41 -7.50
CA ALA A 93 -8.95 -4.10 -6.45
C ALA A 93 -10.47 -4.08 -6.72
N ARG A 94 -10.95 -3.16 -7.55
CA ARG A 94 -12.38 -3.00 -7.92
C ARG A 94 -12.68 -3.50 -9.32
N THR A 95 -11.75 -3.33 -10.26
CA THR A 95 -11.92 -3.72 -11.66
C THR A 95 -11.53 -5.17 -11.94
N GLY A 96 -10.69 -5.78 -11.07
CA GLY A 96 -10.17 -7.13 -11.25
C GLY A 96 -9.02 -7.24 -12.26
N ALA A 97 -8.70 -6.16 -13.00
CA ALA A 97 -7.66 -6.13 -14.05
C ALA A 97 -7.65 -7.38 -14.97
N PRO A 98 -8.79 -7.73 -15.62
CA PRO A 98 -8.90 -8.92 -16.46
C PRO A 98 -7.90 -8.86 -17.62
N HIS A 99 -7.36 -10.03 -18.01
CA HIS A 99 -6.36 -10.19 -19.08
C HIS A 99 -5.02 -9.49 -18.84
N GLU A 100 -4.82 -8.94 -17.66
CA GLU A 100 -3.61 -8.19 -17.31
C GLU A 100 -2.99 -8.70 -16.01
N TYR A 101 -3.63 -8.41 -14.85
CA TYR A 101 -3.00 -8.56 -13.52
C TYR A 101 -4.02 -9.03 -12.47
N VAL A 102 -4.72 -10.15 -12.69
CA VAL A 102 -5.75 -10.64 -11.75
C VAL A 102 -5.17 -10.97 -10.37
N ASP A 103 -3.95 -11.49 -10.32
CA ASP A 103 -3.20 -11.77 -9.10
C ASP A 103 -2.86 -10.49 -8.31
N TYR A 104 -2.38 -9.46 -8.99
CA TYR A 104 -2.17 -8.14 -8.39
C TYR A 104 -3.49 -7.54 -7.88
N ALA A 105 -4.55 -7.60 -8.68
CA ALA A 105 -5.87 -7.12 -8.29
C ALA A 105 -6.38 -7.83 -7.02
N ALA A 106 -6.20 -9.15 -6.93
CA ALA A 106 -6.53 -9.94 -5.76
C ALA A 106 -5.72 -9.50 -4.53
N SER A 107 -4.42 -9.26 -4.68
CA SER A 107 -3.57 -8.76 -3.59
C SER A 107 -4.04 -7.39 -3.05
N LYS A 108 -4.43 -6.48 -3.95
CA LYS A 108 -4.94 -5.16 -3.57
C LYS A 108 -6.35 -5.23 -2.98
N GLY A 109 -7.17 -6.20 -3.40
CA GLY A 109 -8.45 -6.51 -2.74
C GLY A 109 -8.27 -7.04 -1.31
N ALA A 110 -7.27 -7.89 -1.09
CA ALA A 110 -6.91 -8.36 0.25
C ALA A 110 -6.47 -7.19 1.15
N LEU A 111 -5.65 -6.27 0.62
CA LEU A 111 -5.22 -5.07 1.34
C LEU A 111 -6.41 -4.16 1.72
N ASP A 112 -7.40 -4.00 0.83
CA ASP A 112 -8.63 -3.26 1.12
C ASP A 112 -9.42 -3.89 2.28
N ALA A 113 -9.57 -5.21 2.27
CA ALA A 113 -10.26 -5.94 3.34
C ALA A 113 -9.52 -5.83 4.69
N MET A 114 -8.19 -6.00 4.68
CA MET A 114 -7.36 -5.80 5.88
C MET A 114 -7.50 -4.38 6.42
N THR A 115 -7.45 -3.37 5.56
CA THR A 115 -7.63 -1.97 5.97
C THR A 115 -8.94 -1.78 6.72
N ALA A 116 -10.05 -2.29 6.18
CA ALA A 116 -11.37 -2.15 6.78
C ALA A 116 -11.51 -2.88 8.14
N GLY A 117 -10.87 -4.04 8.29
CA GLY A 117 -10.83 -4.80 9.53
C GLY A 117 -10.01 -4.10 10.60
N VAL A 118 -8.75 -3.84 10.27
CA VAL A 118 -7.79 -3.21 11.19
C VAL A 118 -8.26 -1.83 11.64
N ALA A 119 -8.82 -1.01 10.74
CA ALA A 119 -9.34 0.31 11.10
C ALA A 119 -10.37 0.26 12.25
N ARG A 120 -11.24 -0.76 12.25
CA ARG A 120 -12.24 -0.93 13.32
C ARG A 120 -11.66 -1.46 14.61
N GLU A 121 -10.65 -2.32 14.53
CA GLU A 121 -9.99 -2.88 15.71
C GLU A 121 -9.23 -1.79 16.49
N VAL A 122 -8.43 -0.98 15.78
CA VAL A 122 -7.48 -0.06 16.42
C VAL A 122 -8.01 1.37 16.58
N ALA A 123 -9.25 1.65 16.19
CA ALA A 123 -9.82 2.99 16.33
C ALA A 123 -9.81 3.50 17.77
N ALA A 124 -10.19 2.64 18.74
CA ALA A 124 -10.16 2.96 20.16
C ALA A 124 -8.73 3.11 20.73
N GLU A 125 -7.73 2.68 19.96
CA GLU A 125 -6.31 2.81 20.30
C GLU A 125 -5.69 4.10 19.76
N GLY A 126 -6.53 5.01 19.23
CA GLY A 126 -6.08 6.29 18.69
C GLY A 126 -5.43 6.19 17.29
N ILE A 127 -5.66 5.12 16.56
CA ILE A 127 -5.06 4.88 15.24
C ILE A 127 -6.14 4.91 14.17
N ARG A 128 -5.95 5.75 13.15
CA ARG A 128 -6.77 5.75 11.92
C ARG A 128 -6.09 4.91 10.85
N VAL A 129 -6.85 4.11 10.13
CA VAL A 129 -6.30 3.28 9.04
C VAL A 129 -7.14 3.48 7.79
N ASN A 130 -6.52 3.95 6.74
CA ASN A 130 -7.17 4.30 5.48
C ASN A 130 -6.50 3.64 4.29
N THR A 131 -7.20 3.59 3.18
CA THR A 131 -6.64 3.16 1.89
C THR A 131 -6.85 4.21 0.81
N VAL A 132 -5.85 4.38 -0.04
CA VAL A 132 -5.99 5.08 -1.33
C VAL A 132 -6.00 4.05 -2.46
N ARG A 133 -6.80 4.29 -3.50
CA ARG A 133 -6.88 3.45 -4.69
C ARG A 133 -6.51 4.27 -5.92
N PRO A 134 -5.21 4.45 -6.20
CA PRO A 134 -4.79 5.15 -7.41
C PRO A 134 -5.38 4.49 -8.66
N GLY A 135 -5.73 5.31 -9.63
CA GLY A 135 -6.06 4.86 -10.98
C GLY A 135 -4.81 4.67 -11.83
N PHE A 136 -4.84 5.15 -13.06
CA PHE A 136 -3.68 5.08 -13.96
C PHE A 136 -2.74 6.26 -13.68
N ILE A 137 -1.59 5.94 -13.06
CA ILE A 137 -0.60 6.90 -12.60
C ILE A 137 0.70 6.67 -13.38
N TYR A 138 1.30 7.72 -13.91
CA TYR A 138 2.61 7.64 -14.56
C TYR A 138 3.68 7.26 -13.54
N THR A 139 4.15 6.02 -13.61
CA THR A 139 5.20 5.42 -12.77
C THR A 139 5.94 4.33 -13.55
N ASP A 140 7.11 3.95 -13.08
CA ASP A 140 7.92 2.88 -13.68
C ASP A 140 7.26 1.49 -13.58
N MET A 141 6.32 1.31 -12.65
CA MET A 141 5.56 0.06 -12.45
C MET A 141 4.91 -0.45 -13.75
N HIS A 142 4.46 0.44 -14.64
CA HIS A 142 3.88 0.04 -15.93
C HIS A 142 4.93 -0.57 -16.87
N ALA A 143 6.17 -0.07 -16.84
CA ALA A 143 7.29 -0.64 -17.59
C ALA A 143 7.66 -2.02 -17.04
N GLU A 144 7.72 -2.16 -15.72
CA GLU A 144 7.94 -3.45 -15.04
C GLU A 144 6.86 -4.48 -15.39
N GLY A 145 5.60 -4.02 -15.53
CA GLY A 145 4.47 -4.83 -15.98
C GLY A 145 4.44 -5.13 -17.49
N GLY A 146 5.47 -4.68 -18.23
CA GLY A 146 5.62 -4.96 -19.67
C GLY A 146 4.94 -3.94 -20.61
N GLU A 147 4.34 -2.88 -20.09
CA GLU A 147 3.65 -1.88 -20.91
C GLU A 147 3.93 -0.44 -20.45
N PRO A 148 5.09 0.14 -20.82
CA PRO A 148 5.46 1.51 -20.41
C PRO A 148 4.43 2.57 -20.85
N GLY A 149 3.79 2.38 -22.01
CA GLY A 149 2.78 3.30 -22.58
C GLY A 149 1.33 3.05 -22.09
N ARG A 150 1.13 2.21 -21.08
CA ARG A 150 -0.23 1.80 -20.64
C ARG A 150 -1.13 2.96 -20.29
N VAL A 151 -0.62 3.96 -19.60
CA VAL A 151 -1.41 5.14 -19.20
C VAL A 151 -1.93 5.88 -20.41
N ASP A 152 -1.08 6.12 -21.41
CA ASP A 152 -1.45 6.83 -22.65
C ASP A 152 -2.48 6.06 -23.46
N ARG A 153 -2.32 4.73 -23.57
CA ARG A 153 -3.32 3.86 -24.23
C ARG A 153 -4.71 3.97 -23.58
N LEU A 154 -4.76 4.12 -22.27
CA LEU A 154 -6.02 4.13 -21.51
C LEU A 154 -6.59 5.52 -21.24
N VAL A 155 -5.92 6.60 -21.67
CA VAL A 155 -6.35 7.99 -21.41
C VAL A 155 -7.81 8.24 -21.78
N SER A 156 -8.29 7.73 -22.91
CA SER A 156 -9.68 7.90 -23.36
C SER A 156 -10.71 7.27 -22.43
N GLN A 157 -10.31 6.30 -21.61
CA GLN A 157 -11.16 5.64 -20.61
C GLN A 157 -11.11 6.33 -19.25
N ILE A 158 -10.17 7.26 -19.05
CA ILE A 158 -10.03 8.02 -17.81
C ILE A 158 -10.99 9.21 -17.87
N PRO A 159 -11.91 9.37 -16.89
CA PRO A 159 -12.88 10.49 -16.92
C PRO A 159 -12.23 11.88 -17.03
N LEU A 160 -11.06 12.08 -16.39
CA LEU A 160 -10.31 13.35 -16.47
C LEU A 160 -9.50 13.49 -17.75
N GLN A 161 -9.56 12.52 -18.67
CA GLN A 161 -8.84 12.51 -19.96
C GLN A 161 -7.33 12.75 -19.83
N ARG A 162 -6.75 12.34 -18.71
CA ARG A 162 -5.31 12.34 -18.42
C ARG A 162 -4.97 11.30 -17.36
N GLY A 163 -3.76 10.78 -17.41
CA GLY A 163 -3.19 10.03 -16.30
C GLY A 163 -2.91 10.92 -15.09
N GLY A 164 -2.82 10.32 -13.92
CA GLY A 164 -2.36 10.97 -12.70
C GLY A 164 -0.83 10.94 -12.59
N LYS A 165 -0.29 11.75 -11.69
CA LYS A 165 1.12 11.75 -11.30
C LYS A 165 1.27 11.19 -9.88
N ALA A 166 2.47 10.72 -9.53
CA ALA A 166 2.76 10.24 -8.18
C ALA A 166 2.43 11.30 -7.11
N GLU A 167 2.67 12.59 -7.41
CA GLU A 167 2.35 13.71 -6.53
C GLU A 167 0.86 13.87 -6.27
N ASP A 168 -0.02 13.51 -7.23
CA ASP A 168 -1.47 13.58 -7.05
C ASP A 168 -1.91 12.56 -5.96
N VAL A 169 -1.29 11.38 -5.96
CA VAL A 169 -1.52 10.35 -4.94
C VAL A 169 -0.90 10.76 -3.60
N ALA A 170 0.34 11.26 -3.62
CA ALA A 170 1.06 11.68 -2.42
C ALA A 170 0.30 12.75 -1.62
N LYS A 171 -0.35 13.71 -2.30
CA LYS A 171 -1.18 14.73 -1.64
C LYS A 171 -2.34 14.12 -0.85
N ALA A 172 -3.02 13.12 -1.41
CA ALA A 172 -4.10 12.42 -0.72
C ALA A 172 -3.57 11.64 0.49
N ILE A 173 -2.41 10.97 0.35
CA ILE A 173 -1.76 10.23 1.43
C ILE A 173 -1.38 11.18 2.58
N VAL A 174 -0.71 12.29 2.27
CA VAL A 174 -0.29 13.29 3.26
C VAL A 174 -1.50 13.89 3.99
N TRP A 175 -2.59 14.16 3.26
CA TRP A 175 -3.83 14.62 3.90
C TRP A 175 -4.40 13.58 4.87
N LEU A 176 -4.46 12.30 4.47
CA LEU A 176 -4.93 11.21 5.33
C LEU A 176 -4.04 10.99 6.57
N LEU A 177 -2.74 11.23 6.46
CA LEU A 177 -1.82 11.15 7.61
C LEU A 177 -1.97 12.33 8.58
N SER A 178 -2.49 13.46 8.11
CA SER A 178 -2.57 14.69 8.90
C SER A 178 -3.81 14.74 9.79
N ASP A 179 -3.80 15.65 10.78
CA ASP A 179 -4.94 15.93 11.67
C ASP A 179 -6.16 16.51 10.90
N LYS A 180 -5.97 17.01 9.67
CA LYS A 180 -7.07 17.47 8.82
C LYS A 180 -8.01 16.34 8.40
N ALA A 181 -7.56 15.08 8.51
CA ALA A 181 -8.34 13.88 8.25
C ALA A 181 -8.76 13.17 9.56
N SER A 182 -8.95 13.90 10.65
CA SER A 182 -9.21 13.34 11.99
C SER A 182 -10.46 12.47 12.09
N TYR A 183 -11.37 12.58 11.13
CA TYR A 183 -12.62 11.79 11.06
C TYR A 183 -12.67 10.86 9.82
N ALA A 184 -11.53 10.61 9.17
CA ALA A 184 -11.43 9.73 8.02
C ALA A 184 -10.81 8.38 8.40
#